data_c04f4f10d053c8df75940e9d3916d33f
#
_entry.id   c04f4f10d053c8df75940e9d3916d33f
#
_cell.length_a   1.000
_cell.length_b   1.000
_cell.length_c   1.000
_cell.angle_alpha   90.00
_cell.angle_beta   90.00
_cell.angle_gamma   90.00
#
_symmetry.space_group_name_H-M   'P 1'
#
loop_
_entity.id
_entity.type
_entity.pdbx_description
1 polymer ?
#
loop_
_entity_poly.entity_id
_entity_poly.type
_entity_poly.pdbx_seq_one_letter_code
_entity_poly.pdbx_strand_id
1 'polypeptide(L)' 'MELKDNLNGKIIFKNYRIIKKLGEGSFGKVYMILNLKTNEKYAAKLVCKTIY' A
#
# COMPACT_ATOMS: atom_id res chain seq x y z
N MET A 1 -18.63 10.63 0.69
CA MET A 1 -18.24 9.28 0.62
C MET A 1 -16.92 9.02 1.29
N GLU A 2 -16.87 7.98 2.00
CA GLU A 2 -15.73 7.71 2.79
C GLU A 2 -14.85 6.66 2.21
N LEU A 3 -13.56 6.91 2.16
CA LEU A 3 -12.62 5.94 1.65
C LEU A 3 -12.08 5.13 2.80
N LYS A 4 -12.18 3.84 2.65
CA LYS A 4 -11.62 2.97 3.65
C LYS A 4 -10.17 2.75 3.37
N ASP A 5 -9.39 2.87 4.42
CA ASP A 5 -7.97 2.67 4.29
C ASP A 5 -7.55 1.24 4.40
N ASN A 6 -8.50 0.38 4.60
CA ASN A 6 -8.17 -1.01 4.86
C ASN A 6 -7.87 -1.75 3.58
N LEU A 7 -6.62 -1.71 3.18
CA LEU A 7 -6.17 -2.41 1.98
C LEU A 7 -5.44 -3.70 2.31
N ASN A 8 -5.45 -4.09 3.56
CA ASN A 8 -4.77 -5.30 3.97
C ASN A 8 -5.27 -6.49 3.19
N GLY A 9 -4.35 -7.28 2.69
CA GLY A 9 -4.71 -8.46 1.94
C GLY A 9 -4.96 -8.22 0.47
N LYS A 10 -5.04 -6.96 0.06
CA LYS A 10 -5.31 -6.64 -1.33
C LYS A 10 -4.06 -6.87 -2.17
N ILE A 11 -4.26 -7.39 -3.36
CA ILE A 11 -3.15 -7.65 -4.26
C ILE A 11 -3.00 -6.50 -5.23
N ILE A 12 -1.76 -6.01 -5.36
CA ILE A 12 -1.45 -4.93 -6.28
C ILE A 12 -0.31 -5.38 -7.18
N PHE A 13 -0.23 -4.79 -8.37
CA PHE A 13 0.85 -5.11 -9.32
C PHE A 13 1.01 -6.60 -9.54
N LYS A 14 -0.07 -7.35 -9.59
CA LYS A 14 -0.03 -8.78 -9.88
C LYS A 14 0.59 -9.63 -8.78
N ASN A 15 1.79 -9.28 -8.32
CA ASN A 15 2.55 -10.15 -7.45
C ASN A 15 2.76 -9.63 -6.05
N TYR A 16 2.14 -8.53 -5.69
CA TYR A 16 2.37 -7.94 -4.38
C TYR A 16 1.09 -7.90 -3.60
N ARG A 17 1.18 -8.34 -2.36
CA ARG A 17 0.03 -8.28 -1.47
C ARG A 17 0.30 -7.25 -0.39
N ILE A 18 -0.68 -6.42 -0.09
CA ILE A 18 -0.55 -5.46 0.98
C ILE A 18 -0.77 -6.17 2.29
N ILE A 19 0.23 -6.11 3.17
CA ILE A 19 0.17 -6.77 4.46
C ILE A 19 -0.48 -5.88 5.49
N LYS A 20 0.03 -4.67 5.63
CA LYS A 20 -0.52 -3.75 6.61
C LYS A 20 -0.04 -2.34 6.32
N LYS A 21 -0.74 -1.37 6.89
CA LYS A 21 -0.35 0.01 6.76
C LYS A 21 0.69 0.33 7.82
N LEU A 22 1.80 0.92 7.39
CA LEU A 22 2.88 1.27 8.28
C LEU A 22 2.80 2.71 8.76
N GLY A 23 2.26 3.59 7.93
CA GLY A 23 2.20 4.99 8.31
C GLY A 23 1.31 5.77 7.37
N GLU A 24 1.01 6.99 7.79
CA GLU A 24 0.12 7.84 7.04
C GLU A 24 0.39 9.28 7.39
N GLY A 25 0.26 10.17 6.40
CA GLY A 25 0.44 11.58 6.66
C GLY A 25 0.02 12.36 5.45
N SER A 26 0.38 13.65 5.42
CA SER A 26 0.04 14.48 4.30
C SER A 26 0.78 14.05 3.04
N PHE A 27 1.87 13.30 3.20
CA PHE A 27 2.64 12.80 2.08
C PHE A 27 2.00 11.60 1.41
N GLY A 28 1.02 10.96 2.07
CA GLY A 28 0.41 9.76 1.53
C GLY A 28 0.40 8.67 2.57
N LYS A 29 0.39 7.43 2.10
CA LYS A 29 0.32 6.28 3.00
C LYS A 29 1.43 5.31 2.65
N VAL A 30 1.98 4.67 3.68
CA VAL A 30 3.04 3.70 3.51
C VAL A 30 2.53 2.35 3.95
N TYR A 31 2.73 1.35 3.11
CA TYR A 31 2.28 0.00 3.39
C TYR A 31 3.44 -0.97 3.32
N MET A 32 3.35 -2.03 4.12
CA MET A 32 4.23 -3.15 3.94
C MET A 32 3.61 -4.07 2.91
N ILE A 33 4.39 -4.44 1.90
CA ILE A 33 3.90 -5.33 0.86
C ILE A 33 4.77 -6.55 0.78
N LEU A 34 4.19 -7.62 0.28
CA LEU A 34 4.88 -8.89 0.16
C LEU A 34 4.93 -9.28 -1.30
N ASN A 35 6.13 -9.59 -1.78
CA ASN A 35 6.29 -10.13 -3.11
C ASN A 35 5.90 -11.59 -3.07
N LEU A 36 4.82 -11.94 -3.75
CA LEU A 36 4.30 -13.30 -3.67
C LEU A 36 5.18 -14.31 -4.37
N LYS A 37 6.05 -13.85 -5.26
CA LYS A 37 6.93 -14.76 -5.96
C LYS A 37 8.17 -15.09 -5.14
N THR A 38 8.71 -14.12 -4.46
CA THR A 38 9.96 -14.30 -3.73
C THR A 38 9.78 -14.35 -2.23
N ASN A 39 8.59 -14.00 -1.75
CA ASN A 39 8.29 -13.93 -0.31
C ASN A 39 9.08 -12.83 0.39
N GLU A 40 9.53 -11.85 -0.33
CA GLU A 40 10.25 -10.74 0.25
C GLU A 40 9.31 -9.61 0.58
N LYS A 41 9.59 -8.90 1.65
CA LYS A 41 8.76 -7.81 2.11
C LYS A 41 9.40 -6.48 1.78
N TYR A 42 8.57 -5.53 1.42
CA TYR A 42 9.03 -4.18 1.07
C TYR A 42 8.09 -3.16 1.65
N ALA A 43 8.59 -1.95 1.78
CA ALA A 43 7.75 -0.82 2.15
C ALA A 43 7.41 -0.07 0.88
N ALA A 44 6.13 0.16 0.64
CA ALA A 44 5.69 0.86 -0.55
C ALA A 44 4.90 2.08 -0.14
N LYS A 45 5.25 3.21 -0.73
CA LYS A 45 4.58 4.46 -0.43
C LYS A 45 3.58 4.76 -1.53
N LEU A 46 2.33 4.92 -1.13
CA LEU A 46 1.27 5.29 -2.06
C LEU A 46 1.00 6.77 -1.89
N VAL A 47 1.31 7.52 -2.92
CA VAL A 47 1.15 8.96 -2.88
C VAL A 47 -0.10 9.33 -3.62
N CYS A 48 -0.93 10.10 -2.95
CA CYS A 48 -2.14 10.60 -3.59
C CYS A 48 -1.78 11.87 -4.32
N LYS A 49 -1.85 11.85 -5.62
CA LYS A 49 -1.56 13.03 -6.39
C LYS A 49 -2.80 13.83 -6.62
N THR A 50 -2.70 15.09 -6.31
CA THR A 50 -3.79 16.01 -6.57
C THR A 50 -3.33 16.96 -7.65
N ILE A 51 -4.14 17.09 -8.65
CA ILE A 51 -3.81 17.96 -9.77
C ILE A 51 -4.74 19.15 -9.76
N TYR A 52 -4.18 20.30 -9.80
CA TYR A 52 -4.96 21.53 -9.79
C TYR A 52 -4.92 22.21 -11.13
#